data_f68be041bd93eebb644408af67e290f2
#
_entry.id   f68be041bd93eebb644408af67e290f2
#
_cell.length_a   1.000
_cell.length_b   1.000
_cell.length_c   1.000
_cell.angle_alpha   90.00
_cell.angle_beta   90.00
_cell.angle_gamma   90.00
#
_symmetry.space_group_name_H-M   'P 1'
#
loop_
_entity.id
_entity.type
_entity.pdbx_description
1 polymer ?
#
loop_
_entity_poly.entity_id
_entity_poly.type
_entity_poly.pdbx_seq_one_letter_code
_entity_poly.pdbx_strand_id
1 'polypeptide(L)'
;MKNYLDNINKAFESRARLGIMSVLMVEEKVDFNTLKENLQLTDGNLASHLRALEEAQYIQVEKQFVGRKPKTTYQATESGKTAFHEHLDALEQLILNNRKDE
;
A
#
# COMPACT_ATOMS: atom_id res chain seq x y z
N MET A 1 21.56 -15.13 15.25
CA MET A 1 20.10 -15.10 15.42
C MET A 1 19.47 -14.22 14.34
N LYS A 2 18.46 -14.70 13.68
CA LYS A 2 17.81 -13.94 12.61
C LYS A 2 16.88 -12.88 13.20
N ASN A 3 17.02 -11.65 12.73
CA ASN A 3 16.14 -10.56 13.16
C ASN A 3 14.98 -10.44 12.19
N TYR A 4 13.82 -10.89 12.58
CA TYR A 4 12.63 -10.88 11.72
C TYR A 4 12.08 -9.47 11.49
N LEU A 5 12.46 -8.50 12.34
CA LEU A 5 12.07 -7.11 12.15
C LEU A 5 12.71 -6.49 10.90
N ASP A 6 13.86 -7.00 10.47
CA ASP A 6 14.56 -6.45 9.30
C ASP A 6 13.76 -6.57 8.02
N ASN A 7 12.82 -7.52 7.97
CA ASN A 7 12.01 -7.75 6.77
C ASN A 7 10.70 -6.95 6.78
N ILE A 8 10.43 -6.26 7.89
CA ILE A 8 9.27 -5.36 7.97
C ILE A 8 9.55 -4.11 7.14
N ASN A 9 8.66 -3.79 6.24
CA ASN A 9 8.87 -2.67 5.31
C ASN A 9 8.30 -1.39 5.92
N LYS A 10 9.17 -0.40 6.13
CA LYS A 10 8.78 0.87 6.73
C LYS A 10 7.74 1.62 5.91
N ALA A 11 7.74 1.44 4.59
CA ALA A 11 6.75 2.09 3.73
C ALA A 11 5.32 1.67 4.09
N PHE A 12 5.15 0.49 4.71
CA PHE A 12 3.84 -0.04 5.06
C PHE A 12 3.54 0.06 6.56
N GLU A 13 4.38 0.72 7.32
CA GLU A 13 4.16 0.93 8.75
C GLU A 13 3.23 2.14 8.97
N SER A 14 2.03 2.05 8.43
CA SER A 14 1.02 3.09 8.49
C SER A 14 -0.32 2.47 8.17
N ARG A 15 -1.32 2.77 9.00
CA ARG A 15 -2.69 2.30 8.76
C ARG A 15 -3.15 2.68 7.36
N ALA A 16 -2.89 3.93 6.97
CA ALA A 16 -3.33 4.43 5.68
C ALA A 16 -2.66 3.68 4.53
N ARG A 17 -1.34 3.49 4.62
CA ARG A 17 -0.61 2.82 3.53
C ARG A 17 -0.93 1.34 3.46
N LEU A 18 -1.13 0.68 4.60
CA LEU A 18 -1.61 -0.70 4.60
C LEU A 18 -2.97 -0.80 3.93
N GLY A 19 -3.87 0.14 4.25
CA GLY A 19 -5.19 0.18 3.63
C GLY A 19 -5.13 0.40 2.13
N ILE A 20 -4.33 1.36 1.69
CA ILE A 20 -4.16 1.66 0.27
C ILE A 20 -3.66 0.42 -0.47
N MET A 21 -2.58 -0.18 0.01
CA MET A 21 -2.00 -1.35 -0.66
C MET A 21 -2.95 -2.54 -0.65
N SER A 22 -3.71 -2.73 0.44
CA SER A 22 -4.67 -3.84 0.49
C SER A 22 -5.73 -3.72 -0.60
N VAL A 23 -6.19 -2.50 -0.87
CA VAL A 23 -7.15 -2.26 -1.96
C VAL A 23 -6.50 -2.54 -3.31
N LEU A 24 -5.29 -2.01 -3.52
CA LEU A 24 -4.60 -2.12 -4.81
C LEU A 24 -4.06 -3.52 -5.09
N MET A 25 -3.97 -4.39 -4.08
CA MET A 25 -3.63 -5.79 -4.31
C MET A 25 -4.79 -6.57 -4.93
N VAL A 26 -6.01 -6.12 -4.69
CA VAL A 26 -7.23 -6.78 -5.15
C VAL A 26 -7.79 -6.11 -6.40
N GLU A 27 -7.80 -4.78 -6.42
CA GLU A 27 -8.33 -4.00 -7.54
C GLU A 27 -7.22 -3.59 -8.47
N GLU A 28 -7.44 -3.73 -9.77
CA GLU A 28 -6.42 -3.39 -10.76
C GLU A 28 -6.13 -1.89 -10.79
N LYS A 29 -7.17 -1.07 -10.86
CA LYS A 29 -7.04 0.38 -10.85
C LYS A 29 -8.14 0.98 -9.98
N VAL A 30 -7.78 1.94 -9.16
CA VAL A 30 -8.73 2.61 -8.27
C VAL A 30 -8.52 4.09 -8.33
N ASP A 31 -9.60 4.86 -8.39
CA ASP A 31 -9.47 6.31 -8.42
C ASP A 31 -9.35 6.89 -7.01
N PHE A 32 -8.95 8.16 -6.96
CA PHE A 32 -8.69 8.87 -5.70
C PHE A 32 -9.92 8.87 -4.78
N ASN A 33 -11.09 9.19 -5.34
CA ASN A 33 -12.29 9.31 -4.53
C ASN A 33 -12.73 7.98 -3.93
N THR A 34 -12.57 6.89 -4.69
CA THR A 34 -12.90 5.55 -4.19
C THR A 34 -11.99 5.17 -3.02
N LEU A 35 -10.70 5.43 -3.14
CA LEU A 35 -9.76 5.19 -2.04
C LEU A 35 -10.11 6.03 -0.83
N LYS A 36 -10.43 7.30 -1.06
CA LYS A 36 -10.80 8.21 0.03
C LYS A 36 -12.01 7.72 0.80
N GLU A 37 -13.05 7.33 0.08
CA GLU A 37 -14.28 6.85 0.69
C GLU A 37 -14.09 5.52 1.41
N ASN A 38 -13.43 4.56 0.76
CA ASN A 38 -13.23 3.24 1.33
C ASN A 38 -12.39 3.27 2.59
N LEU A 39 -11.39 4.14 2.63
CA LEU A 39 -10.44 4.21 3.73
C LEU A 39 -10.79 5.31 4.73
N GLN A 40 -11.79 6.14 4.41
CA GLN A 40 -12.24 7.25 5.26
C GLN A 40 -11.09 8.17 5.66
N LEU A 41 -10.31 8.58 4.66
CA LEU A 41 -9.18 9.47 4.84
C LEU A 41 -9.53 10.87 4.32
N THR A 42 -8.84 11.88 4.85
CA THR A 42 -8.95 13.23 4.28
C THR A 42 -8.17 13.30 2.98
N ASP A 43 -8.50 14.30 2.15
CA ASP A 43 -7.78 14.53 0.89
C ASP A 43 -6.28 14.67 1.12
N GLY A 44 -5.89 15.47 2.12
CA GLY A 44 -4.49 15.72 2.40
C GLY A 44 -3.74 14.49 2.88
N ASN A 45 -4.35 13.72 3.76
CA ASN A 45 -3.72 12.50 4.27
C ASN A 45 -3.58 11.46 3.17
N LEU A 46 -4.63 11.25 2.38
CA LEU A 46 -4.55 10.31 1.27
C LEU A 46 -3.49 10.72 0.25
N ALA A 47 -3.50 12.00 -0.15
CA ALA A 47 -2.53 12.50 -1.13
C ALA A 47 -1.10 12.32 -0.64
N SER A 48 -0.85 12.61 0.64
CA SER A 48 0.48 12.46 1.24
C SER A 48 0.97 11.03 1.21
N HIS A 49 0.12 10.09 1.60
CA HIS A 49 0.49 8.67 1.63
C HIS A 49 0.65 8.09 0.23
N LEU A 50 -0.20 8.51 -0.72
CA LEU A 50 -0.07 8.09 -2.11
C LEU A 50 1.25 8.57 -2.71
N ARG A 51 1.64 9.81 -2.40
CA ARG A 51 2.92 10.35 -2.87
C ARG A 51 4.09 9.54 -2.32
N ALA A 52 4.05 9.18 -1.05
CA ALA A 52 5.12 8.38 -0.44
C ALA A 52 5.24 7.00 -1.11
N LEU A 53 4.11 6.36 -1.40
CA LEU A 53 4.11 5.06 -2.07
C LEU A 53 4.59 5.17 -3.52
N GLU A 54 4.25 6.27 -4.20
CA GLU A 54 4.71 6.54 -5.55
C GLU A 54 6.23 6.76 -5.59
N GLU A 55 6.75 7.54 -4.64
CA GLU A 55 8.18 7.79 -4.54
C GLU A 55 8.95 6.50 -4.26
N ALA A 56 8.36 5.58 -3.51
CA ALA A 56 8.95 4.26 -3.27
C ALA A 56 8.80 3.34 -4.48
N GLN A 57 8.11 3.78 -5.54
CA GLN A 57 7.85 3.02 -6.75
C GLN A 57 6.97 1.79 -6.52
N TYR A 58 6.15 1.83 -5.49
CA TYR A 58 5.23 0.74 -5.17
C TYR A 58 3.87 0.90 -5.84
N ILE A 59 3.53 2.13 -6.26
CA ILE A 59 2.31 2.39 -7.00
C ILE A 59 2.60 3.29 -8.19
N GLN A 60 1.73 3.22 -9.18
CA GLN A 60 1.74 4.11 -10.36
C GLN A 60 0.49 4.96 -10.33
N VAL A 61 0.63 6.20 -10.77
CA VAL A 61 -0.47 7.12 -10.93
C VAL A 61 -0.70 7.38 -12.41
N GLU A 62 -1.96 7.38 -12.82
CA GLU A 62 -2.33 7.69 -14.19
C GLU A 62 -3.36 8.81 -14.16
N LYS A 63 -3.08 9.87 -14.90
CA LYS A 63 -3.97 11.03 -15.03
C LYS A 63 -4.52 11.05 -16.45
N GLN A 64 -5.85 11.09 -16.55
CA GLN A 64 -6.49 11.13 -17.86
C GLN A 64 -7.77 11.95 -17.75
N PHE A 65 -8.35 12.26 -18.90
CA PHE A 65 -9.61 12.94 -18.95
C PHE A 65 -10.70 11.97 -19.38
N VAL A 66 -11.83 12.02 -18.68
CA VAL A 66 -13.04 11.33 -19.09
C VAL A 66 -14.02 12.41 -19.48
N GLY A 67 -14.12 12.64 -20.79
CA GLY A 67 -14.79 13.83 -21.29
C GLY A 67 -13.95 15.05 -20.93
N ARG A 68 -14.55 16.01 -20.20
CA ARG A 68 -13.85 17.21 -19.74
C ARG A 68 -13.36 17.14 -18.31
N LYS A 69 -13.60 16.00 -17.63
CA LYS A 69 -13.24 15.86 -16.22
C LYS A 69 -11.93 15.11 -16.08
N PRO A 70 -11.01 15.64 -15.29
CA PRO A 70 -9.79 14.89 -14.98
C PRO A 70 -10.11 13.70 -14.09
N LYS A 71 -9.43 12.59 -14.34
CA LYS A 71 -9.55 11.39 -13.52
C LYS A 71 -8.16 10.87 -13.20
N THR A 72 -7.89 10.69 -11.92
CA THR A 72 -6.62 10.16 -11.44
C THR A 72 -6.86 8.76 -10.88
N THR A 73 -6.14 7.77 -11.41
CA THR A 73 -6.23 6.40 -10.94
C THR A 73 -4.87 5.92 -10.46
N TYR A 74 -4.89 4.91 -9.59
CA TYR A 74 -3.72 4.34 -8.97
C TYR A 74 -3.73 2.83 -9.13
N GLN A 75 -2.56 2.25 -9.30
CA GLN A 75 -2.41 0.80 -9.33
C GLN A 75 -1.08 0.41 -8.69
N ALA A 76 -1.04 -0.79 -8.12
CA ALA A 76 0.20 -1.31 -7.56
C ALA A 76 1.13 -1.73 -8.69
N THR A 77 2.42 -1.43 -8.53
CA THR A 77 3.44 -1.94 -9.45
C THR A 77 3.77 -3.39 -9.07
N GLU A 78 4.49 -4.10 -9.96
CA GLU A 78 4.98 -5.43 -9.60
C GLU A 78 5.89 -5.36 -8.37
N SER A 79 6.74 -4.32 -8.32
CA SER A 79 7.60 -4.07 -7.17
C SER A 79 6.77 -3.87 -5.89
N GLY A 80 5.67 -3.12 -6.00
CA GLY A 80 4.79 -2.87 -4.86
C GLY A 80 4.09 -4.13 -4.38
N LYS A 81 3.62 -4.95 -5.30
CA LYS A 81 2.96 -6.21 -4.97
C LYS A 81 3.93 -7.16 -4.26
N THR A 82 5.14 -7.30 -4.80
CA THR A 82 6.17 -8.14 -4.21
C THR A 82 6.55 -7.65 -2.82
N ALA A 83 6.78 -6.34 -2.69
CA ALA A 83 7.15 -5.75 -1.41
C ALA A 83 6.06 -5.94 -0.36
N PHE A 84 4.80 -5.81 -0.76
CA PHE A 84 3.69 -5.98 0.17
C PHE A 84 3.55 -7.44 0.63
N HIS A 85 3.70 -8.39 -0.28
CA HIS A 85 3.70 -9.81 0.08
C HIS A 85 4.83 -10.14 1.06
N GLU A 86 6.03 -9.62 0.80
CA GLU A 86 7.17 -9.84 1.69
C GLU A 86 6.92 -9.25 3.08
N HIS A 87 6.26 -8.08 3.12
CA HIS A 87 5.91 -7.45 4.39
C HIS A 87 4.91 -8.31 5.17
N LEU A 88 3.89 -8.84 4.50
CA LEU A 88 2.90 -9.72 5.14
C LEU A 88 3.55 -11.01 5.63
N ASP A 89 4.44 -11.58 4.84
CA ASP A 89 5.18 -12.78 5.24
C ASP A 89 6.05 -12.51 6.47
N ALA A 90 6.68 -11.33 6.52
CA ALA A 90 7.50 -10.95 7.66
C ALA A 90 6.68 -10.84 8.94
N LEU A 91 5.47 -10.25 8.83
CA LEU A 91 4.56 -10.18 9.97
C LEU A 91 4.14 -11.57 10.44
N GLU A 92 3.85 -12.45 9.49
CA GLU A 92 3.49 -13.83 9.82
C GLU A 92 4.64 -14.55 10.52
N GLN A 93 5.88 -14.37 10.03
CA GLN A 93 7.05 -14.98 10.64
C GLN A 93 7.28 -14.49 12.06
N LEU A 94 7.01 -13.24 12.35
CA LEU A 94 7.10 -12.74 13.73
C LEU A 94 6.16 -13.51 14.65
N ILE A 95 4.93 -13.71 14.21
CA ILE A 95 3.94 -14.45 15.00
C ILE A 95 4.36 -15.91 15.19
N LEU A 96 4.76 -16.55 14.10
CA LEU A 96 5.15 -17.96 14.14
C LEU A 96 6.36 -18.20 15.03
N ASN A 97 7.36 -17.31 14.98
CA ASN A 97 8.55 -17.46 15.82
C ASN A 97 8.25 -17.27 17.29
N ASN A 98 7.40 -16.30 17.61
CA ASN A 98 7.02 -16.10 18.99
C ASN A 98 6.26 -17.30 19.55
N ARG A 99 5.51 -18.01 18.72
CA ARG A 99 4.78 -19.19 19.12
C ARG A 99 5.69 -20.40 19.33
N LYS A 100 6.79 -20.48 18.58
CA LYS A 100 7.73 -21.59 18.70
C LYS A 100 8.54 -21.58 19.99
N ASP A 101 8.66 -20.40 20.60
CA ASP A 101 9.45 -20.25 21.83
C ASP A 101 8.69 -20.65 23.09
N GLU A 102 7.46 -21.09 22.95
CA GLU A 102 6.64 -21.51 24.08
C GLU A 102 6.96 -22.95 24.52
#